data_3457bd2042e3554b3e16417f47a913ca
#
_entry.id   3457bd2042e3554b3e16417f47a913ca
#
_cell.length_a   1.000
_cell.length_b   1.000
_cell.length_c   1.000
_cell.angle_alpha   90.00
_cell.angle_beta   90.00
_cell.angle_gamma   90.00
#
_symmetry.space_group_name_H-M   'P 1'
#
loop_
_entity.id
_entity.type
_entity.pdbx_description
1 polymer ?
#
loop_
_entity_poly.entity_id
_entity_poly.type
_entity_poly.pdbx_seq_one_letter_code
_entity_poly.pdbx_strand_id
1 'polypeptide(L)'
;VLRVTEQQEMPTADLSLATDRISFIALNNVYEGIYRLDKDNKVQPAGAAEKAEVSEDGLTYKIKLNKDAKWADGKPVTANDYVYGWQRTVDPATASEYAYLYASVKNGDAIAKGEKDKSELGIKAVSDTELEITLEKATPYFDYLLAFPSFFPQRQDIVEKYGKNYASNSESAVYNGPFVLDGFDGPGTDTKWSFKKNDQYWDKDTVKLDSVDVNVVKESPTALNLFQDGQTDDVVLSGELAQQMANDPAFVSQKEASTQYMELNQRDEKSPFRNANLRKAISYSIDRKALVESILGDGSIEPNGLVPADMAKDPSGGKDFAKEAGSQIEYDT
;
A
#
# COMPACT_ATOMS: atom_id res chain seq x y z
N VAL A 1 -8.02 15.47 -17.57
CA VAL A 1 -7.06 14.36 -17.63
C VAL A 1 -5.80 14.78 -16.91
N LEU A 2 -5.29 13.96 -16.00
CA LEU A 2 -3.96 14.10 -15.41
C LEU A 2 -3.04 13.03 -16.05
N ARG A 3 -1.86 13.42 -16.51
CA ARG A 3 -0.91 12.52 -17.18
C ARG A 3 0.30 12.35 -16.29
N VAL A 4 0.56 11.11 -15.86
CA VAL A 4 1.65 10.78 -14.94
C VAL A 4 2.57 9.73 -15.53
N THR A 5 3.78 9.63 -15.00
CA THR A 5 4.73 8.59 -15.39
C THR A 5 5.06 7.67 -14.23
N GLU A 6 5.26 6.38 -14.54
CA GLU A 6 5.86 5.41 -13.63
C GLU A 6 7.17 4.88 -14.23
N GLN A 7 8.09 4.46 -13.39
CA GLN A 7 9.42 3.99 -13.86
C GLN A 7 9.44 2.49 -14.17
N GLN A 8 8.40 1.76 -13.80
CA GLN A 8 8.29 0.32 -14.01
C GLN A 8 6.84 -0.05 -14.36
N GLU A 9 6.69 -1.18 -15.02
CA GLU A 9 5.40 -1.81 -15.28
C GLU A 9 4.74 -2.21 -13.94
N MET A 10 3.41 -2.18 -13.91
CA MET A 10 2.64 -2.63 -12.74
C MET A 10 2.69 -4.16 -12.63
N PRO A 11 3.25 -4.73 -11.55
CA PRO A 11 3.43 -6.18 -11.42
C PRO A 11 2.12 -6.96 -11.31
N THR A 12 1.11 -6.38 -10.69
CA THR A 12 -0.21 -7.02 -10.51
C THR A 12 -1.30 -6.01 -10.20
N ALA A 13 -2.52 -6.32 -10.60
CA ALA A 13 -3.73 -5.62 -10.17
C ALA A 13 -4.57 -6.46 -9.17
N ASP A 14 -4.04 -7.56 -8.66
CA ASP A 14 -4.69 -8.42 -7.67
C ASP A 14 -4.39 -7.95 -6.25
N LEU A 15 -5.44 -7.58 -5.50
CA LEU A 15 -5.38 -7.13 -4.10
C LEU A 15 -4.65 -8.12 -3.17
N SER A 16 -4.77 -9.41 -3.42
CA SER A 16 -4.16 -10.44 -2.58
C SER A 16 -2.68 -10.70 -2.90
N LEU A 17 -2.21 -10.31 -4.10
CA LEU A 17 -0.86 -10.62 -4.59
C LEU A 17 0.06 -9.40 -4.67
N ALA A 18 -0.48 -8.19 -4.56
CA ALA A 18 0.30 -6.96 -4.64
C ALA A 18 1.26 -6.82 -3.44
N THR A 19 2.51 -6.44 -3.74
CA THR A 19 3.57 -6.22 -2.74
C THR A 19 4.41 -4.97 -3.03
N ASP A 20 4.13 -4.28 -4.13
CA ASP A 20 4.91 -3.17 -4.63
C ASP A 20 4.12 -1.85 -4.65
N ARG A 21 4.88 -0.74 -4.68
CA ARG A 21 4.32 0.61 -4.63
C ARG A 21 3.39 0.92 -5.81
N ILE A 22 3.73 0.50 -7.02
CA ILE A 22 2.98 0.84 -8.24
C ILE A 22 1.62 0.15 -8.22
N SER A 23 1.61 -1.15 -7.89
CA SER A 23 0.37 -1.90 -7.69
C SER A 23 -0.49 -1.27 -6.59
N PHE A 24 0.09 -0.89 -5.44
CA PHE A 24 -0.69 -0.29 -4.36
C PHE A 24 -1.24 1.10 -4.71
N ILE A 25 -0.51 1.92 -5.48
CA ILE A 25 -1.04 3.20 -5.98
C ILE A 25 -2.28 2.93 -6.85
N ALA A 26 -2.17 1.99 -7.80
CA ALA A 26 -3.29 1.63 -8.64
C ALA A 26 -4.48 1.11 -7.82
N LEU A 27 -4.24 0.15 -6.94
CA LEU A 27 -5.28 -0.49 -6.12
C LEU A 27 -5.98 0.50 -5.18
N ASN A 28 -5.26 1.45 -4.58
CA ASN A 28 -5.86 2.50 -3.75
C ASN A 28 -6.73 3.50 -4.55
N ASN A 29 -6.54 3.61 -5.85
CA ASN A 29 -7.36 4.45 -6.71
C ASN A 29 -8.60 3.73 -7.25
N VAL A 30 -8.52 2.41 -7.45
CA VAL A 30 -9.62 1.65 -8.06
C VAL A 30 -10.43 0.82 -7.06
N TYR A 31 -9.93 0.66 -5.84
CA TYR A 31 -10.66 0.01 -4.74
C TYR A 31 -10.76 0.92 -3.52
N GLU A 32 -11.64 0.56 -2.61
CA GLU A 32 -11.82 1.22 -1.33
C GLU A 32 -12.05 0.17 -0.23
N GLY A 33 -11.37 0.34 0.90
CA GLY A 33 -11.48 -0.52 2.06
C GLY A 33 -12.54 -0.07 3.06
N ILE A 34 -12.53 -0.68 4.23
CA ILE A 34 -13.33 -0.25 5.38
C ILE A 34 -12.98 1.21 5.73
N TYR A 35 -11.68 1.50 5.78
CA TYR A 35 -11.14 2.83 5.97
C TYR A 35 -10.27 3.26 4.78
N ARG A 36 -9.96 4.55 4.73
CA ARG A 36 -8.97 5.16 3.83
C ARG A 36 -8.10 6.14 4.61
N LEU A 37 -6.95 6.50 4.06
CA LEU A 37 -6.11 7.57 4.60
C LEU A 37 -6.45 8.89 3.91
N ASP A 38 -6.52 9.96 4.69
CA ASP A 38 -6.61 11.31 4.14
C ASP A 38 -5.23 11.86 3.75
N LYS A 39 -5.17 13.08 3.23
CA LYS A 39 -3.93 13.76 2.83
C LYS A 39 -2.89 13.93 3.95
N ASP A 40 -3.30 13.82 5.20
CA ASP A 40 -2.45 13.92 6.39
C ASP A 40 -2.15 12.54 6.99
N ASN A 41 -2.39 11.46 6.24
CA ASN A 41 -2.26 10.05 6.64
C ASN A 41 -3.11 9.67 7.86
N LYS A 42 -4.24 10.35 8.06
CA LYS A 42 -5.19 10.00 9.12
C LYS A 42 -6.25 9.07 8.59
N VAL A 43 -6.58 8.06 9.39
CA VAL A 43 -7.62 7.09 9.08
C VAL A 43 -9.00 7.74 9.09
N GLN A 44 -9.73 7.56 7.99
CA GLN A 44 -11.10 8.04 7.80
C GLN A 44 -12.03 6.88 7.40
N PRO A 45 -13.29 6.89 7.82
CA PRO A 45 -14.30 5.97 7.26
C PRO A 45 -14.41 6.10 5.74
N ALA A 46 -14.63 4.99 5.07
CA ALA A 46 -14.75 4.91 3.61
C ALA A 46 -15.86 3.91 3.22
N GLY A 47 -15.54 2.62 3.08
CA GLY A 47 -16.56 1.57 2.98
C GLY A 47 -17.36 1.39 4.27
N ALA A 48 -16.84 1.82 5.41
CA ALA A 48 -17.63 1.97 6.64
C ALA A 48 -18.39 3.29 6.66
N ALA A 49 -19.61 3.27 7.19
CA ALA A 49 -20.43 4.48 7.38
C ALA A 49 -19.89 5.40 8.49
N GLU A 50 -19.24 4.82 9.48
CA GLU A 50 -18.66 5.49 10.64
C GLU A 50 -17.47 4.69 11.19
N LYS A 51 -16.79 5.21 12.19
CA LYS A 51 -15.74 4.43 12.89
C LYS A 51 -16.34 3.21 13.58
N ALA A 52 -15.57 2.12 13.63
CA ALA A 52 -15.98 0.89 14.29
C ALA A 52 -16.27 1.10 15.78
N GLU A 53 -17.26 0.37 16.30
CA GLU A 53 -17.43 0.16 17.73
C GLU A 53 -16.43 -0.89 18.20
N VAL A 54 -15.50 -0.51 19.08
CA VAL A 54 -14.46 -1.40 19.59
C VAL A 54 -14.77 -1.76 21.03
N SER A 55 -14.68 -3.06 21.37
CA SER A 55 -14.88 -3.55 22.74
C SER A 55 -13.81 -2.99 23.69
N GLU A 56 -14.09 -2.96 25.00
CA GLU A 56 -13.18 -2.41 26.03
C GLU A 56 -11.82 -3.12 26.04
N ASP A 57 -11.78 -4.41 25.73
CA ASP A 57 -10.55 -5.20 25.62
C ASP A 57 -9.80 -5.00 24.30
N GLY A 58 -10.36 -4.23 23.37
CA GLY A 58 -9.77 -3.95 22.06
C GLY A 58 -9.77 -5.14 21.10
N LEU A 59 -10.54 -6.20 21.38
CA LEU A 59 -10.51 -7.44 20.59
C LEU A 59 -11.64 -7.58 19.58
N THR A 60 -12.76 -6.88 19.76
CA THR A 60 -13.93 -6.99 18.88
C THR A 60 -14.23 -5.66 18.24
N TYR A 61 -14.31 -5.67 16.92
CA TYR A 61 -14.67 -4.52 16.07
C TYR A 61 -16.03 -4.80 15.42
N LYS A 62 -17.01 -3.94 15.66
CA LYS A 62 -18.30 -3.96 14.97
C LYS A 62 -18.34 -2.81 14.00
N ILE A 63 -18.58 -3.11 12.75
CA ILE A 63 -18.49 -2.17 11.65
C ILE A 63 -19.80 -2.14 10.88
N LYS A 64 -20.37 -0.94 10.75
CA LYS A 64 -21.52 -0.69 9.86
C LYS A 64 -20.97 -0.21 8.51
N LEU A 65 -21.32 -0.89 7.45
CA LEU A 65 -20.92 -0.54 6.09
C LEU A 65 -21.77 0.60 5.53
N ASN A 66 -21.19 1.38 4.64
CA ASN A 66 -21.90 2.40 3.88
C ASN A 66 -22.87 1.73 2.90
N LYS A 67 -24.17 1.99 3.08
CA LYS A 67 -25.24 1.41 2.27
C LYS A 67 -25.24 1.87 0.80
N ASP A 68 -24.60 3.00 0.54
CA ASP A 68 -24.49 3.59 -0.79
C ASP A 68 -23.25 3.08 -1.57
N ALA A 69 -22.36 2.34 -0.90
CA ALA A 69 -21.18 1.76 -1.52
C ALA A 69 -21.57 0.70 -2.57
N LYS A 70 -21.06 0.90 -3.80
CA LYS A 70 -21.34 0.03 -4.95
C LYS A 70 -20.07 -0.34 -5.68
N TRP A 71 -20.09 -1.52 -6.24
CA TRP A 71 -19.16 -1.91 -7.29
C TRP A 71 -19.47 -1.18 -8.61
N ALA A 72 -18.49 -1.08 -9.48
CA ALA A 72 -18.63 -0.40 -10.78
C ALA A 72 -19.70 -1.04 -11.70
N ASP A 73 -20.06 -2.31 -11.45
CA ASP A 73 -21.17 -2.98 -12.14
C ASP A 73 -22.57 -2.67 -11.52
N GLY A 74 -22.61 -1.78 -10.53
CA GLY A 74 -23.84 -1.33 -9.84
C GLY A 74 -24.31 -2.21 -8.70
N LYS A 75 -23.70 -3.37 -8.44
CA LYS A 75 -24.03 -4.21 -7.30
C LYS A 75 -23.58 -3.56 -6.00
N PRO A 76 -24.28 -3.75 -4.88
CA PRO A 76 -23.86 -3.23 -3.58
C PRO A 76 -22.56 -3.91 -3.12
N VAL A 77 -21.71 -3.17 -2.41
CA VAL A 77 -20.59 -3.74 -1.64
C VAL A 77 -21.16 -4.30 -0.34
N THR A 78 -20.91 -5.56 -0.07
CA THR A 78 -21.49 -6.27 1.07
C THR A 78 -20.44 -6.72 2.07
N ALA A 79 -20.86 -7.04 3.28
CA ALA A 79 -20.01 -7.63 4.31
C ALA A 79 -19.36 -8.94 3.83
N ASN A 80 -20.05 -9.73 3.01
CA ASN A 80 -19.50 -10.97 2.45
C ASN A 80 -18.34 -10.71 1.48
N ASP A 81 -18.29 -9.59 0.79
CA ASP A 81 -17.16 -9.23 -0.09
C ASP A 81 -15.88 -9.04 0.73
N TYR A 82 -15.97 -8.47 1.93
CA TYR A 82 -14.84 -8.37 2.86
C TYR A 82 -14.44 -9.73 3.43
N VAL A 83 -15.42 -10.53 3.89
CA VAL A 83 -15.15 -11.89 4.40
C VAL A 83 -14.43 -12.72 3.35
N TYR A 84 -14.93 -12.74 2.12
CA TYR A 84 -14.33 -13.47 1.03
C TYR A 84 -12.91 -12.98 0.71
N GLY A 85 -12.72 -11.65 0.56
CA GLY A 85 -11.42 -11.06 0.24
C GLY A 85 -10.36 -11.40 1.28
N TRP A 86 -10.70 -11.32 2.57
CA TRP A 86 -9.79 -11.64 3.66
C TRP A 86 -9.46 -13.13 3.70
N GLN A 87 -10.47 -13.99 3.58
CA GLN A 87 -10.27 -15.45 3.53
C GLN A 87 -9.41 -15.87 2.34
N ARG A 88 -9.59 -15.22 1.18
CA ARG A 88 -8.77 -15.46 -0.01
C ARG A 88 -7.32 -15.04 0.23
N THR A 89 -7.08 -13.87 0.81
CA THR A 89 -5.72 -13.35 1.02
C THR A 89 -4.94 -14.19 2.03
N VAL A 90 -5.58 -14.64 3.12
CA VAL A 90 -4.91 -15.43 4.16
C VAL A 90 -4.76 -16.91 3.80
N ASP A 91 -5.52 -17.40 2.80
CA ASP A 91 -5.46 -18.80 2.33
C ASP A 91 -4.08 -19.12 1.73
N PRO A 92 -3.34 -20.13 2.24
CA PRO A 92 -2.06 -20.55 1.67
C PRO A 92 -2.11 -20.86 0.18
N ALA A 93 -3.26 -21.32 -0.34
CA ALA A 93 -3.45 -21.59 -1.76
C ALA A 93 -3.34 -20.33 -2.64
N THR A 94 -3.58 -19.16 -2.09
CA THR A 94 -3.40 -17.86 -2.78
C THR A 94 -1.93 -17.46 -2.86
N ALA A 95 -1.10 -17.95 -1.95
CA ALA A 95 0.32 -17.62 -1.84
C ALA A 95 0.59 -16.11 -1.70
N SER A 96 -0.28 -15.39 -0.97
CA SER A 96 -0.09 -13.98 -0.68
C SER A 96 1.14 -13.76 0.21
N GLU A 97 2.09 -12.96 -0.25
CA GLU A 97 3.25 -12.59 0.56
C GLU A 97 2.86 -11.72 1.78
N TYR A 98 1.68 -11.07 1.73
CA TYR A 98 1.16 -10.22 2.80
C TYR A 98 0.14 -10.93 3.72
N ALA A 99 -0.02 -12.25 3.58
CA ALA A 99 -0.86 -13.03 4.50
C ALA A 99 -0.47 -12.85 5.98
N TYR A 100 0.80 -12.58 6.28
CA TYR A 100 1.28 -12.35 7.66
C TYR A 100 0.65 -11.11 8.33
N LEU A 101 0.15 -10.13 7.58
CA LEU A 101 -0.54 -8.96 8.14
C LEU A 101 -1.83 -9.36 8.89
N TYR A 102 -2.39 -10.51 8.54
CA TYR A 102 -3.57 -11.07 9.21
C TYR A 102 -3.27 -11.72 10.57
N ALA A 103 -2.00 -11.77 11.01
CA ALA A 103 -1.63 -12.32 12.32
C ALA A 103 -2.29 -11.59 13.51
N SER A 104 -2.75 -10.36 13.31
CA SER A 104 -3.55 -9.63 14.30
C SER A 104 -5.00 -10.09 14.39
N VAL A 105 -5.54 -10.68 13.32
CA VAL A 105 -6.90 -11.21 13.25
C VAL A 105 -6.92 -12.63 13.83
N LYS A 106 -7.96 -12.96 14.59
CA LYS A 106 -8.09 -14.28 15.21
C LYS A 106 -7.91 -15.40 14.18
N ASN A 107 -7.08 -16.37 14.51
CA ASN A 107 -6.67 -17.49 13.67
C ASN A 107 -5.85 -17.14 12.41
N GLY A 108 -5.58 -15.86 12.11
CA GLY A 108 -4.92 -15.46 10.88
C GLY A 108 -3.56 -16.11 10.64
N ASP A 109 -2.69 -16.14 11.66
CA ASP A 109 -1.37 -16.78 11.58
C ASP A 109 -1.47 -18.30 11.38
N ALA A 110 -2.37 -18.98 12.11
CA ALA A 110 -2.59 -20.42 11.96
C ALA A 110 -3.12 -20.80 10.57
N ILE A 111 -4.03 -19.99 10.01
CA ILE A 111 -4.54 -20.20 8.66
C ILE A 111 -3.44 -19.98 7.61
N ALA A 112 -2.67 -18.90 7.72
CA ALA A 112 -1.57 -18.62 6.80
C ALA A 112 -0.51 -19.74 6.79
N LYS A 113 -0.33 -20.46 7.91
CA LYS A 113 0.53 -21.63 8.02
C LYS A 113 -0.12 -22.95 7.55
N GLY A 114 -1.41 -22.92 7.18
CA GLY A 114 -2.16 -24.12 6.78
C GLY A 114 -2.58 -25.02 7.95
N GLU A 115 -2.55 -24.54 9.18
CA GLU A 115 -2.93 -25.27 10.39
C GLU A 115 -4.45 -25.24 10.65
N LYS A 116 -5.15 -24.26 10.06
CA LYS A 116 -6.59 -24.06 10.16
C LYS A 116 -7.22 -23.74 8.81
N ASP A 117 -8.53 -24.01 8.69
CA ASP A 117 -9.29 -23.61 7.51
C ASP A 117 -9.56 -22.10 7.49
N LYS A 118 -9.54 -21.50 6.30
CA LYS A 118 -9.76 -20.06 6.10
C LYS A 118 -11.12 -19.57 6.64
N SER A 119 -12.13 -20.44 6.71
CA SER A 119 -13.45 -20.11 7.28
C SER A 119 -13.41 -19.84 8.78
N GLU A 120 -12.32 -20.22 9.47
CA GLU A 120 -12.12 -19.96 10.90
C GLU A 120 -11.49 -18.57 11.17
N LEU A 121 -11.21 -17.78 10.13
CA LEU A 121 -10.69 -16.42 10.29
C LEU A 121 -11.68 -15.56 11.10
N GLY A 122 -11.15 -14.74 12.00
CA GLY A 122 -11.93 -13.88 12.90
C GLY A 122 -12.65 -12.72 12.20
N ILE A 123 -13.36 -12.97 11.13
CA ILE A 123 -14.24 -12.04 10.45
C ILE A 123 -15.54 -12.73 10.07
N LYS A 124 -16.67 -12.08 10.27
CA LYS A 124 -17.98 -12.58 9.84
C LYS A 124 -18.90 -11.46 9.38
N ALA A 125 -19.73 -11.75 8.40
CA ALA A 125 -20.87 -10.93 8.03
C ALA A 125 -22.01 -11.20 9.02
N VAL A 126 -22.43 -10.19 9.77
CA VAL A 126 -23.61 -10.25 10.66
C VAL A 126 -24.86 -10.03 9.83
N SER A 127 -24.77 -9.15 8.84
CA SER A 127 -25.76 -8.89 7.79
C SER A 127 -25.03 -8.44 6.53
N ASP A 128 -25.73 -8.10 5.47
CA ASP A 128 -25.11 -7.55 4.25
C ASP A 128 -24.34 -6.24 4.51
N THR A 129 -24.70 -5.51 5.56
CA THR A 129 -24.14 -4.19 5.88
C THR A 129 -23.46 -4.13 7.25
N GLU A 130 -23.24 -5.25 7.90
CA GLU A 130 -22.58 -5.30 9.21
C GLU A 130 -21.54 -6.39 9.27
N LEU A 131 -20.32 -5.99 9.67
CA LEU A 131 -19.18 -6.85 9.90
C LEU A 131 -18.86 -6.93 11.40
N GLU A 132 -18.45 -8.10 11.86
CA GLU A 132 -17.78 -8.26 13.14
C GLU A 132 -16.41 -8.90 12.92
N ILE A 133 -15.38 -8.24 13.46
CA ILE A 133 -13.99 -8.70 13.39
C ILE A 133 -13.52 -9.00 14.81
N THR A 134 -12.88 -10.14 14.99
CA THR A 134 -12.25 -10.54 16.24
C THR A 134 -10.75 -10.60 16.05
N LEU A 135 -10.00 -9.91 16.91
CA LEU A 135 -8.54 -9.91 16.92
C LEU A 135 -7.99 -11.01 17.80
N GLU A 136 -6.78 -11.48 17.51
CA GLU A 136 -6.01 -12.39 18.35
C GLU A 136 -5.49 -11.66 19.60
N LYS A 137 -5.11 -10.40 19.44
CA LYS A 137 -4.66 -9.49 20.49
C LYS A 137 -5.01 -8.05 20.12
N ALA A 138 -5.17 -7.21 21.14
CA ALA A 138 -5.38 -5.77 20.91
C ALA A 138 -4.23 -5.19 20.09
N THR A 139 -4.57 -4.57 18.95
CA THR A 139 -3.61 -4.08 17.96
C THR A 139 -3.86 -2.59 17.72
N PRO A 140 -3.08 -1.68 18.32
CA PRO A 140 -3.34 -0.23 18.27
C PRO A 140 -3.34 0.37 16.87
N TYR A 141 -2.68 -0.28 15.91
CA TYR A 141 -2.58 0.17 14.51
C TYR A 141 -3.56 -0.57 13.58
N PHE A 142 -4.52 -1.31 14.11
CA PHE A 142 -5.43 -2.12 13.30
C PHE A 142 -6.27 -1.28 12.32
N ASP A 143 -6.64 -0.08 12.70
CA ASP A 143 -7.36 0.86 11.82
C ASP A 143 -6.58 1.17 10.54
N TYR A 144 -5.24 1.25 10.60
CA TYR A 144 -4.40 1.43 9.42
C TYR A 144 -4.41 0.20 8.50
N LEU A 145 -4.50 -1.01 9.06
CA LEU A 145 -4.65 -2.23 8.27
C LEU A 145 -5.99 -2.24 7.52
N LEU A 146 -7.06 -1.72 8.13
CA LEU A 146 -8.37 -1.59 7.48
C LEU A 146 -8.39 -0.58 6.31
N ALA A 147 -7.37 0.27 6.20
CA ALA A 147 -7.13 1.19 5.11
C ALA A 147 -6.09 0.67 4.09
N PHE A 148 -5.58 -0.55 4.27
CA PHE A 148 -4.53 -1.11 3.43
C PHE A 148 -5.11 -2.07 2.36
N PRO A 149 -4.65 -2.03 1.09
CA PRO A 149 -5.27 -2.76 -0.02
C PRO A 149 -5.47 -4.26 0.19
N SER A 150 -4.56 -4.94 0.89
CA SER A 150 -4.71 -6.37 1.18
C SER A 150 -5.95 -6.71 2.03
N PHE A 151 -6.55 -5.72 2.69
CA PHE A 151 -7.77 -5.84 3.51
C PHE A 151 -9.03 -5.34 2.80
N PHE A 152 -8.94 -4.95 1.52
CA PHE A 152 -10.07 -4.46 0.76
C PHE A 152 -11.02 -5.60 0.34
N PRO A 153 -12.29 -5.29 0.02
CA PRO A 153 -13.26 -6.29 -0.36
C PRO A 153 -12.96 -6.87 -1.73
N GLN A 154 -13.34 -8.12 -1.98
CA GLN A 154 -13.21 -8.80 -3.26
C GLN A 154 -14.50 -9.51 -3.62
N ARG A 155 -14.81 -9.52 -4.91
CA ARG A 155 -16.01 -10.14 -5.46
C ARG A 155 -15.75 -11.61 -5.77
N GLN A 156 -16.33 -12.50 -4.99
CA GLN A 156 -16.19 -13.95 -5.17
C GLN A 156 -16.60 -14.41 -6.56
N ASP A 157 -17.76 -13.97 -7.06
CA ASP A 157 -18.27 -14.34 -8.39
C ASP A 157 -17.31 -13.93 -9.52
N ILE A 158 -16.60 -12.82 -9.37
CA ILE A 158 -15.64 -12.33 -10.35
C ILE A 158 -14.33 -13.12 -10.27
N VAL A 159 -13.80 -13.34 -9.06
CA VAL A 159 -12.59 -14.14 -8.85
C VAL A 159 -12.79 -15.56 -9.39
N GLU A 160 -13.91 -16.20 -9.08
CA GLU A 160 -14.24 -17.54 -9.55
C GLU A 160 -14.47 -17.60 -11.07
N LYS A 161 -15.13 -16.59 -11.64
CA LYS A 161 -15.38 -16.49 -13.09
C LYS A 161 -14.08 -16.47 -13.88
N TYR A 162 -13.11 -15.68 -13.45
CA TYR A 162 -11.85 -15.50 -14.19
C TYR A 162 -10.75 -16.46 -13.75
N GLY A 163 -10.84 -17.02 -12.53
CA GLY A 163 -9.88 -17.97 -12.01
C GLY A 163 -8.44 -17.46 -12.10
N LYS A 164 -7.57 -18.15 -12.84
CA LYS A 164 -6.16 -17.77 -13.03
C LYS A 164 -5.97 -16.45 -13.79
N ASN A 165 -6.99 -16.01 -14.51
CA ASN A 165 -6.96 -14.76 -15.24
C ASN A 165 -7.58 -13.60 -14.47
N TYR A 166 -7.95 -13.80 -13.20
CA TYR A 166 -8.45 -12.71 -12.37
C TYR A 166 -7.39 -11.60 -12.26
N ALA A 167 -7.82 -10.36 -12.46
CA ALA A 167 -6.98 -9.16 -12.42
C ALA A 167 -5.78 -9.16 -13.39
N SER A 168 -5.80 -10.01 -14.44
CA SER A 168 -4.78 -10.01 -15.49
C SER A 168 -4.98 -8.92 -16.54
N ASN A 169 -6.15 -8.29 -16.56
CA ASN A 169 -6.46 -7.12 -17.37
C ASN A 169 -7.60 -6.32 -16.71
N SER A 170 -7.89 -5.13 -17.25
CA SER A 170 -8.92 -4.24 -16.73
C SER A 170 -10.31 -4.85 -16.66
N GLU A 171 -10.65 -5.78 -17.56
CA GLU A 171 -11.98 -6.39 -17.67
C GLU A 171 -12.14 -7.63 -16.79
N SER A 172 -11.04 -8.20 -16.31
CA SER A 172 -11.05 -9.41 -15.47
C SER A 172 -11.15 -9.14 -13.97
N ALA A 173 -11.51 -7.92 -13.60
CA ALA A 173 -11.77 -7.47 -12.25
C ALA A 173 -13.00 -6.57 -12.20
N VAL A 174 -13.49 -6.24 -11.02
CA VAL A 174 -14.51 -5.23 -10.77
C VAL A 174 -14.07 -4.35 -9.61
N TYR A 175 -14.36 -3.07 -9.68
CA TYR A 175 -13.78 -2.04 -8.82
C TYR A 175 -14.86 -1.38 -7.96
N ASN A 176 -14.52 -0.93 -6.77
CA ASN A 176 -15.43 -0.21 -5.87
C ASN A 176 -14.87 1.15 -5.41
N GLY A 177 -13.75 1.58 -5.96
CA GLY A 177 -13.10 2.84 -5.62
C GLY A 177 -13.55 4.02 -6.48
N PRO A 178 -12.91 5.19 -6.29
CA PRO A 178 -13.22 6.42 -7.03
C PRO A 178 -12.97 6.32 -8.53
N PHE A 179 -12.12 5.41 -8.96
CA PHE A 179 -11.82 5.14 -10.37
C PHE A 179 -11.99 3.65 -10.70
N VAL A 180 -12.02 3.35 -11.98
CA VAL A 180 -11.87 2.01 -12.55
C VAL A 180 -10.57 1.95 -13.33
N LEU A 181 -9.91 0.80 -13.34
CA LEU A 181 -8.74 0.56 -14.18
C LEU A 181 -9.20 0.33 -15.62
N ASP A 182 -8.56 0.98 -16.57
CA ASP A 182 -8.87 0.89 -17.99
C ASP A 182 -7.59 0.76 -18.81
N GLY A 183 -7.66 -0.04 -19.88
CA GLY A 183 -6.54 -0.21 -20.81
C GLY A 183 -5.34 -0.97 -20.25
N PHE A 184 -5.44 -1.61 -19.08
CA PHE A 184 -4.42 -2.48 -18.54
C PHE A 184 -4.61 -3.91 -19.05
N ASP A 185 -3.59 -4.48 -19.67
CA ASP A 185 -3.67 -5.79 -20.35
C ASP A 185 -2.44 -6.68 -20.15
N GLY A 186 -1.62 -6.42 -19.14
CA GLY A 186 -0.48 -7.29 -18.91
C GLY A 186 0.31 -6.98 -17.65
N PRO A 187 0.07 -7.72 -16.54
CA PRO A 187 0.88 -7.61 -15.34
C PRO A 187 2.37 -7.77 -15.64
N GLY A 188 3.19 -6.79 -15.18
CA GLY A 188 4.63 -6.76 -15.36
C GLY A 188 5.13 -6.50 -16.80
N THR A 189 4.23 -6.24 -17.75
CA THR A 189 4.61 -6.03 -19.16
C THR A 189 3.93 -4.84 -19.81
N ASP A 190 2.77 -4.42 -19.30
CA ASP A 190 2.03 -3.30 -19.88
C ASP A 190 2.69 -1.97 -19.52
N THR A 191 2.82 -1.11 -20.51
CA THR A 191 3.47 0.19 -20.40
C THR A 191 2.52 1.38 -20.34
N LYS A 192 1.22 1.11 -20.39
CA LYS A 192 0.17 2.13 -20.36
C LYS A 192 -1.09 1.59 -19.71
N TRP A 193 -1.70 2.40 -18.85
CA TRP A 193 -3.06 2.19 -18.35
C TRP A 193 -3.67 3.53 -17.94
N SER A 194 -4.97 3.54 -17.69
CA SER A 194 -5.67 4.73 -17.21
C SER A 194 -6.53 4.38 -16.00
N PHE A 195 -6.74 5.39 -15.18
CA PHE A 195 -7.80 5.38 -14.16
C PHE A 195 -8.93 6.27 -14.70
N LYS A 196 -10.12 5.71 -14.91
CA LYS A 196 -11.30 6.46 -15.33
C LYS A 196 -12.26 6.62 -14.18
N LYS A 197 -12.87 7.80 -14.04
CA LYS A 197 -13.83 8.09 -12.97
C LYS A 197 -14.91 7.02 -12.91
N ASN A 198 -15.20 6.51 -11.72
CA ASN A 198 -16.24 5.51 -11.47
C ASN A 198 -17.58 6.22 -11.18
N ASP A 199 -18.51 6.18 -12.11
CA ASP A 199 -19.83 6.78 -11.96
C ASP A 199 -20.70 6.11 -10.88
N GLN A 200 -20.37 4.90 -10.46
CA GLN A 200 -21.05 4.16 -9.40
C GLN A 200 -20.47 4.41 -8.00
N TYR A 201 -19.34 5.13 -7.92
CA TYR A 201 -18.71 5.42 -6.64
C TYR A 201 -19.62 6.31 -5.78
N TRP A 202 -19.82 5.92 -4.52
CA TRP A 202 -20.75 6.61 -3.62
C TRP A 202 -20.39 8.08 -3.37
N ASP A 203 -19.08 8.42 -3.37
CA ASP A 203 -18.55 9.77 -3.13
C ASP A 203 -18.03 10.41 -4.43
N LYS A 204 -18.61 10.06 -5.57
CA LYS A 204 -18.16 10.49 -6.91
C LYS A 204 -18.13 12.00 -7.11
N ASP A 205 -18.94 12.75 -6.37
CA ASP A 205 -19.01 14.21 -6.50
C ASP A 205 -17.75 14.91 -5.94
N THR A 206 -16.99 14.23 -5.08
CA THR A 206 -15.70 14.71 -4.57
C THR A 206 -14.56 14.43 -5.56
N VAL A 207 -14.74 13.50 -6.49
CA VAL A 207 -13.74 13.13 -7.51
C VAL A 207 -13.72 14.17 -8.62
N LYS A 208 -12.65 14.96 -8.69
CA LYS A 208 -12.53 16.10 -9.60
C LYS A 208 -11.93 15.75 -10.97
N LEU A 209 -11.15 14.68 -11.05
CA LEU A 209 -10.53 14.22 -12.29
C LEU A 209 -11.45 13.24 -13.02
N ASP A 210 -11.58 13.39 -14.33
CA ASP A 210 -12.32 12.44 -15.17
C ASP A 210 -11.45 11.22 -15.47
N SER A 211 -10.14 11.42 -15.64
CA SER A 211 -9.17 10.35 -15.85
C SER A 211 -7.76 10.72 -15.42
N VAL A 212 -6.96 9.69 -15.15
CA VAL A 212 -5.51 9.78 -14.99
C VAL A 212 -4.88 8.78 -15.96
N ASP A 213 -4.03 9.29 -16.86
CA ASP A 213 -3.30 8.45 -17.82
C ASP A 213 -1.90 8.18 -17.29
N VAL A 214 -1.53 6.92 -17.19
CA VAL A 214 -0.23 6.46 -16.70
C VAL A 214 0.58 5.89 -17.86
N ASN A 215 1.82 6.37 -18.01
CA ASN A 215 2.78 5.84 -18.97
C ASN A 215 4.03 5.38 -18.24
N VAL A 216 4.56 4.21 -18.62
CA VAL A 216 5.83 3.73 -18.09
C VAL A 216 6.97 4.40 -18.88
N VAL A 217 7.78 5.18 -18.18
CA VAL A 217 8.98 5.85 -18.73
C VAL A 217 10.15 5.54 -17.81
N LYS A 218 10.96 4.56 -18.20
CA LYS A 218 12.04 4.01 -17.33
C LYS A 218 13.20 4.98 -17.12
N GLU A 219 13.45 5.82 -18.09
CA GLU A 219 14.58 6.75 -18.07
C GLU A 219 14.16 8.12 -17.57
N SER A 220 14.62 8.52 -16.39
CA SER A 220 14.29 9.82 -15.78
C SER A 220 14.59 11.04 -16.67
N PRO A 221 15.69 11.11 -17.47
CA PRO A 221 15.89 12.21 -18.40
C PRO A 221 14.80 12.31 -19.47
N THR A 222 14.31 11.17 -19.96
CA THR A 222 13.19 11.13 -20.92
C THR A 222 11.89 11.62 -20.27
N ALA A 223 11.60 11.18 -19.05
CA ALA A 223 10.43 11.63 -18.30
C ALA A 223 10.47 13.16 -18.06
N LEU A 224 11.63 13.72 -17.68
CA LEU A 224 11.79 15.15 -17.49
C LEU A 224 11.57 15.93 -18.80
N ASN A 225 12.07 15.45 -19.93
CA ASN A 225 11.83 16.08 -21.25
C ASN A 225 10.32 16.08 -21.58
N LEU A 226 9.61 14.98 -21.34
CA LEU A 226 8.15 14.91 -21.55
C LEU A 226 7.41 15.92 -20.67
N PHE A 227 7.85 16.13 -19.44
CA PHE A 227 7.31 17.14 -18.55
C PHE A 227 7.54 18.56 -19.08
N GLN A 228 8.78 18.87 -19.47
CA GLN A 228 9.15 20.18 -20.01
C GLN A 228 8.43 20.50 -21.32
N ASP A 229 8.14 19.48 -22.14
CA ASP A 229 7.37 19.60 -23.38
C ASP A 229 5.84 19.63 -23.14
N GLY A 230 5.37 19.55 -21.89
CA GLY A 230 3.95 19.54 -21.54
C GLY A 230 3.21 18.27 -21.97
N GLN A 231 3.91 17.16 -22.17
CA GLN A 231 3.32 15.86 -22.53
C GLN A 231 2.92 15.04 -21.30
N THR A 232 3.49 15.31 -20.15
CA THR A 232 3.10 14.77 -18.85
C THR A 232 3.00 15.88 -17.81
N ASP A 233 2.22 15.68 -16.77
CA ASP A 233 1.92 16.68 -15.73
C ASP A 233 2.69 16.41 -14.43
N ASP A 234 3.24 15.21 -14.27
CA ASP A 234 4.01 14.79 -13.11
C ASP A 234 5.12 13.82 -13.49
N VAL A 235 6.31 13.98 -12.89
CA VAL A 235 7.46 13.10 -13.06
C VAL A 235 8.23 12.95 -11.75
N VAL A 236 8.70 11.74 -11.47
CA VAL A 236 9.57 11.47 -10.35
C VAL A 236 11.02 11.64 -10.75
N LEU A 237 11.76 12.47 -10.00
CA LEU A 237 13.17 12.75 -10.22
C LEU A 237 14.02 12.24 -9.04
N SER A 238 15.24 11.83 -9.35
CA SER A 238 16.25 11.45 -8.35
C SER A 238 17.66 11.84 -8.79
N GLY A 239 18.61 11.84 -7.86
CA GLY A 239 20.02 12.10 -8.14
C GLY A 239 20.26 13.47 -8.78
N GLU A 240 21.13 13.51 -9.79
CA GLU A 240 21.53 14.76 -10.46
C GLU A 240 20.36 15.56 -11.02
N LEU A 241 19.32 14.91 -11.54
CA LEU A 241 18.14 15.59 -12.08
C LEU A 241 17.32 16.28 -10.97
N ALA A 242 17.15 15.64 -9.82
CA ALA A 242 16.50 16.25 -8.67
C ALA A 242 17.30 17.49 -8.19
N GLN A 243 18.63 17.38 -8.14
CA GLN A 243 19.52 18.50 -7.77
C GLN A 243 19.44 19.66 -8.77
N GLN A 244 19.42 19.39 -10.08
CA GLN A 244 19.28 20.40 -11.12
C GLN A 244 17.95 21.14 -11.03
N MET A 245 16.87 20.43 -10.68
CA MET A 245 15.53 20.99 -10.58
C MET A 245 15.17 21.53 -9.20
N ALA A 246 16.04 21.41 -8.20
CA ALA A 246 15.76 21.77 -6.80
C ALA A 246 15.29 23.23 -6.59
N ASN A 247 15.66 24.15 -7.48
CA ASN A 247 15.26 25.55 -7.45
C ASN A 247 14.08 25.87 -8.40
N ASP A 248 13.58 24.89 -9.14
CA ASP A 248 12.40 25.08 -10.00
C ASP A 248 11.14 25.20 -9.14
N PRO A 249 10.25 26.19 -9.37
CA PRO A 249 9.02 26.33 -8.63
C PRO A 249 8.08 25.13 -8.68
N ALA A 250 8.21 24.28 -9.71
CA ALA A 250 7.43 23.05 -9.85
C ALA A 250 8.03 21.86 -9.09
N PHE A 251 9.26 21.99 -8.58
CA PHE A 251 9.89 20.90 -7.82
C PHE A 251 9.30 20.79 -6.43
N VAL A 252 8.80 19.60 -6.09
CA VAL A 252 8.23 19.28 -4.78
C VAL A 252 8.96 18.08 -4.18
N SER A 253 9.50 18.24 -2.99
CA SER A 253 10.05 17.14 -2.19
C SER A 253 9.05 16.76 -1.12
N GLN A 254 8.53 15.53 -1.20
CA GLN A 254 7.58 14.99 -0.24
C GLN A 254 8.23 13.88 0.59
N LYS A 255 8.16 14.00 1.91
CA LYS A 255 8.63 12.96 2.83
C LYS A 255 7.66 11.80 2.85
N GLU A 256 8.20 10.59 2.79
CA GLU A 256 7.45 9.35 2.91
C GLU A 256 7.81 8.61 4.20
N ALA A 257 6.88 7.80 4.71
CA ALA A 257 7.12 6.89 5.84
C ALA A 257 7.87 5.63 5.35
N SER A 258 9.04 5.83 4.76
CA SER A 258 9.83 4.80 4.09
C SER A 258 11.29 4.88 4.52
N THR A 259 11.92 3.72 4.69
CA THR A 259 13.35 3.59 4.94
C THR A 259 13.96 2.67 3.91
N GLN A 260 14.96 3.15 3.20
CA GLN A 260 15.76 2.31 2.31
C GLN A 260 16.90 1.67 3.11
N TYR A 261 17.07 0.37 2.96
CA TYR A 261 18.12 -0.38 3.67
C TYR A 261 18.71 -1.47 2.80
N MET A 262 19.93 -1.86 3.14
CA MET A 262 20.62 -2.99 2.54
C MET A 262 20.37 -4.25 3.37
N GLU A 263 19.78 -5.26 2.76
CA GLU A 263 19.62 -6.57 3.39
C GLU A 263 20.82 -7.48 3.05
N LEU A 264 21.42 -8.05 4.09
CA LEU A 264 22.56 -8.95 3.97
C LEU A 264 22.10 -10.39 4.23
N ASN A 265 22.30 -11.29 3.27
CA ASN A 265 21.86 -12.69 3.40
C ASN A 265 22.61 -13.40 4.54
N GLN A 266 21.88 -13.72 5.59
CA GLN A 266 22.37 -14.46 6.77
C GLN A 266 21.82 -15.90 6.84
N ARG A 267 20.92 -16.29 5.94
CA ARG A 267 20.26 -17.61 5.92
C ARG A 267 21.17 -18.68 5.33
N ASP A 268 21.94 -18.33 4.32
CA ASP A 268 22.92 -19.26 3.73
C ASP A 268 24.05 -19.54 4.74
N GLU A 269 24.27 -20.81 5.05
CA GLU A 269 25.29 -21.24 6.00
C GLU A 269 26.71 -20.84 5.59
N LYS A 270 26.96 -20.68 4.29
CA LYS A 270 28.25 -20.26 3.72
C LYS A 270 28.37 -18.75 3.61
N SER A 271 27.33 -18.01 3.91
CA SER A 271 27.35 -16.55 3.77
C SER A 271 28.36 -15.91 4.74
N PRO A 272 29.28 -15.07 4.23
CA PRO A 272 30.19 -14.30 5.09
C PRO A 272 29.43 -13.29 5.98
N PHE A 273 28.21 -12.93 5.59
CA PHE A 273 27.37 -11.98 6.33
C PHE A 273 26.74 -12.55 7.61
N ARG A 274 26.93 -13.82 7.89
CA ARG A 274 26.64 -14.38 9.23
C ARG A 274 27.58 -13.80 10.30
N ASN A 275 28.76 -13.31 9.91
CA ASN A 275 29.66 -12.61 10.80
C ASN A 275 29.13 -11.20 11.13
N ALA A 276 28.76 -10.98 12.38
CA ALA A 276 28.23 -9.70 12.85
C ALA A 276 29.23 -8.53 12.68
N ASN A 277 30.52 -8.80 12.85
CA ASN A 277 31.54 -7.76 12.70
C ASN A 277 31.68 -7.31 11.24
N LEU A 278 31.52 -8.24 10.28
CA LEU A 278 31.51 -7.87 8.87
C LEU A 278 30.32 -6.97 8.54
N ARG A 279 29.12 -7.31 9.05
CA ARG A 279 27.93 -6.46 8.85
C ARG A 279 28.12 -5.07 9.46
N LYS A 280 28.70 -4.98 10.65
CA LYS A 280 29.02 -3.72 11.31
C LYS A 280 30.04 -2.91 10.49
N ALA A 281 31.09 -3.56 10.00
CA ALA A 281 32.11 -2.90 9.18
C ALA A 281 31.51 -2.28 7.91
N ILE A 282 30.60 -3.01 7.23
CA ILE A 282 29.86 -2.47 6.09
C ILE A 282 29.01 -1.25 6.51
N SER A 283 28.31 -1.36 7.64
CA SER A 283 27.49 -0.25 8.15
C SER A 283 28.34 0.99 8.45
N TYR A 284 29.50 0.81 9.10
CA TYR A 284 30.41 1.92 9.41
C TYR A 284 31.04 2.56 8.18
N SER A 285 31.25 1.82 7.11
CA SER A 285 31.85 2.33 5.88
C SER A 285 30.93 3.22 5.02
N ILE A 286 29.63 3.31 5.35
CA ILE A 286 28.67 4.06 4.55
C ILE A 286 28.43 5.45 5.17
N ASP A 287 28.91 6.50 4.50
CA ASP A 287 28.57 7.89 4.79
C ASP A 287 27.13 8.19 4.32
N ARG A 288 26.18 8.02 5.22
CA ARG A 288 24.76 8.20 4.93
C ARG A 288 24.41 9.65 4.68
N LYS A 289 25.10 10.56 5.35
CA LYS A 289 24.91 11.99 5.16
C LYS A 289 25.34 12.39 3.74
N ALA A 290 26.54 12.01 3.32
CA ALA A 290 26.99 12.25 1.95
C ALA A 290 26.07 11.58 0.91
N LEU A 291 25.56 10.38 1.20
CA LEU A 291 24.62 9.67 0.33
C LEU A 291 23.35 10.50 0.10
N VAL A 292 22.69 10.98 1.15
CA VAL A 292 21.41 11.70 1.00
C VAL A 292 21.60 13.13 0.50
N GLU A 293 22.64 13.85 0.93
CA GLU A 293 22.86 15.27 0.59
C GLU A 293 23.54 15.45 -0.77
N SER A 294 24.53 14.59 -1.11
CA SER A 294 25.38 14.82 -2.27
C SER A 294 25.05 13.89 -3.45
N ILE A 295 24.54 12.68 -3.19
CA ILE A 295 24.29 11.70 -4.25
C ILE A 295 22.81 11.68 -4.63
N LEU A 296 21.91 11.53 -3.65
CA LEU A 296 20.46 11.52 -3.93
C LEU A 296 19.94 12.93 -4.22
N GLY A 297 20.12 13.87 -3.31
CA GLY A 297 19.71 15.26 -3.50
C GLY A 297 18.20 15.46 -3.71
N ASP A 298 17.39 14.45 -3.35
CA ASP A 298 15.95 14.38 -3.58
C ASP A 298 15.13 14.79 -2.35
N GLY A 299 15.79 15.24 -1.28
CA GLY A 299 15.16 15.59 0.00
C GLY A 299 15.10 14.44 0.98
N SER A 300 15.68 13.28 0.66
CA SER A 300 15.88 12.18 1.61
C SER A 300 16.63 12.64 2.85
N ILE A 301 16.35 12.02 3.99
CA ILE A 301 16.91 12.39 5.29
C ILE A 301 17.86 11.29 5.74
N GLU A 302 19.00 11.70 6.31
CA GLU A 302 19.94 10.76 6.94
C GLU A 302 19.22 9.93 8.02
N PRO A 303 19.21 8.57 7.92
CA PRO A 303 18.51 7.74 8.89
C PRO A 303 19.33 7.60 10.18
N ASN A 304 18.65 7.64 11.31
CA ASN A 304 19.21 7.29 12.63
C ASN A 304 18.95 5.82 13.02
N GLY A 305 18.11 5.14 12.29
CA GLY A 305 17.68 3.75 12.53
C GLY A 305 16.67 3.31 11.48
N LEU A 306 15.96 2.23 11.78
CA LEU A 306 14.97 1.67 10.85
C LEU A 306 13.66 2.47 10.79
N VAL A 307 13.28 3.16 11.88
CA VAL A 307 12.06 3.96 11.95
C VAL A 307 12.35 5.38 11.49
N PRO A 308 11.68 5.89 10.45
CA PRO A 308 11.84 7.26 9.99
C PRO A 308 11.48 8.30 11.06
N ALA A 309 12.11 9.46 11.01
CA ALA A 309 11.75 10.58 11.85
C ALA A 309 10.30 11.05 11.55
N ASP A 310 9.64 11.56 12.59
CA ASP A 310 8.26 12.09 12.57
C ASP A 310 7.15 11.07 12.21
N MET A 311 7.50 9.76 12.11
CA MET A 311 6.56 8.70 11.81
C MET A 311 5.79 8.21 13.05
N ALA A 312 6.49 8.00 14.15
CA ALA A 312 5.92 7.48 15.40
C ALA A 312 6.20 8.42 16.56
N LYS A 313 5.17 8.67 17.37
CA LYS A 313 5.29 9.52 18.56
C LYS A 313 5.07 8.68 19.81
N ASP A 314 5.75 9.06 20.90
CA ASP A 314 5.48 8.52 22.21
C ASP A 314 4.02 8.80 22.60
N PRO A 315 3.21 7.77 22.93
CA PRO A 315 1.82 7.96 23.35
C PRO A 315 1.66 8.83 24.59
N SER A 316 2.68 8.91 25.45
CA SER A 316 2.63 9.61 26.73
C SER A 316 3.06 11.07 26.64
N GLY A 317 3.86 11.45 25.66
CA GLY A 317 4.49 12.78 25.66
C GLY A 317 4.62 13.47 24.32
N GLY A 318 4.23 12.82 23.24
CA GLY A 318 4.30 13.40 21.90
C GLY A 318 5.70 13.59 21.34
N LYS A 319 6.74 13.01 21.97
CA LYS A 319 8.10 13.02 21.42
C LYS A 319 8.22 12.01 20.28
N ASP A 320 9.04 12.36 19.31
CA ASP A 320 9.33 11.49 18.17
C ASP A 320 10.17 10.30 18.57
N PHE A 321 9.72 9.09 18.25
CA PHE A 321 10.40 7.84 18.60
C PHE A 321 11.84 7.78 18.04
N ALA A 322 12.04 8.17 16.79
CA ALA A 322 13.36 8.11 16.16
C ALA A 322 14.37 9.06 16.85
N LYS A 323 13.90 10.21 17.33
CA LYS A 323 14.74 11.15 18.10
C LYS A 323 15.06 10.64 19.50
N GLU A 324 14.09 10.01 20.18
CA GLU A 324 14.31 9.43 21.52
C GLU A 324 15.19 8.19 21.49
N ALA A 325 15.05 7.33 20.50
CA ALA A 325 15.87 6.15 20.32
C ALA A 325 17.35 6.48 20.06
N GLY A 326 17.61 7.69 19.57
CA GLY A 326 18.97 8.13 19.19
C GLY A 326 19.51 7.39 17.98
N SER A 327 20.77 7.63 17.63
CA SER A 327 21.41 6.93 16.52
C SER A 327 21.68 5.45 16.88
N GLN A 328 21.14 4.56 16.07
CA GLN A 328 21.35 3.10 16.16
C GLN A 328 22.37 2.61 15.12
N ILE A 329 22.82 3.50 14.28
CA ILE A 329 23.77 3.24 13.19
C ILE A 329 24.83 4.32 13.21
N GLU A 330 26.09 3.91 13.02
CA GLU A 330 27.24 4.80 13.06
C GLU A 330 27.97 4.77 11.73
N TYR A 331 28.61 5.88 11.42
CA TYR A 331 29.61 6.00 10.36
C TYR A 331 30.96 6.31 11.03
N ASP A 332 31.95 5.48 10.78
CA ASP A 332 33.29 5.61 11.32
C ASP A 332 34.30 5.07 10.30
N THR A 333 35.32 5.85 9.97
CA THR A 333 36.37 5.51 8.98
C THR A 333 37.70 5.29 9.63
#